data_bcbf839e3b8955b668a970a8c94fc905
#
_entry.id   bcbf839e3b8955b668a970a8c94fc905
#
_cell.length_a   1.000
_cell.length_b   1.000
_cell.length_c   1.000
_cell.angle_alpha   90.00
_cell.angle_beta   90.00
_cell.angle_gamma   90.00
#
_symmetry.space_group_name_H-M   'P 1'
#
loop_
_entity.id
_entity.type
_entity.pdbx_description
1 polymer ?
#
loop_
_entity_poly.entity_id
_entity_poly.type
_entity_poly.pdbx_seq_one_letter_code
_entity_poly.pdbx_strand_id
1 'polypeptide(L)'
;LVQPISHIGSDAYYCGIGEEFASDGSCRTARNSYYLGGGTGAADALKLDGKVIPLDETKGWFVKAWEMKCPAGFSVERYVSSKGIQAIYGDLVGQTLDELHQVGIFPPQIRGRALRGERPALETMQKVAHYLALLLYERITSLYSGWQGLFGFVNPNRPVPSLEHNYMRVLFDTLIIGQRLGDLLREAEGDTVLWSPFVRELNELICKSSVLDQSSKEHYCPKGRLDLTRIRISNLREAPALGAGIDAYLTWKEKTHART
;
A
#
# COMPACT_ATOMS: atom_id res chain seq x y z
N LEU A 1 -25.93 -19.65 14.61
CA LEU A 1 -24.90 -18.88 15.30
C LEU A 1 -25.58 -18.00 16.35
N VAL A 2 -25.44 -18.36 17.62
CA VAL A 2 -26.19 -17.71 18.73
C VAL A 2 -25.31 -16.73 19.52
N GLN A 3 -24.06 -16.52 19.11
CA GLN A 3 -23.20 -15.55 19.79
C GLN A 3 -23.06 -14.26 18.96
N PRO A 4 -23.23 -13.09 19.57
CA PRO A 4 -23.01 -11.82 18.89
C PRO A 4 -21.53 -11.71 18.49
N ILE A 5 -21.27 -11.08 17.35
CA ILE A 5 -19.93 -10.73 16.92
C ILE A 5 -19.35 -9.78 17.96
N SER A 6 -18.28 -10.20 18.61
CA SER A 6 -17.67 -9.46 19.73
C SER A 6 -16.61 -8.45 19.26
N HIS A 7 -16.12 -8.58 18.04
CA HIS A 7 -15.13 -7.70 17.45
C HIS A 7 -15.24 -7.71 15.92
N ILE A 8 -15.14 -6.54 15.29
CA ILE A 8 -15.03 -6.40 13.83
C ILE A 8 -13.83 -5.52 13.55
N GLY A 9 -12.80 -6.08 12.94
CA GLY A 9 -11.64 -5.34 12.42
C GLY A 9 -11.94 -4.72 11.05
N SER A 10 -11.09 -3.82 10.59
CA SER A 10 -11.16 -3.29 9.23
C SER A 10 -10.58 -4.29 8.21
N ASP A 11 -11.06 -4.23 6.96
CA ASP A 11 -10.51 -5.03 5.84
C ASP A 11 -8.99 -4.91 5.76
N ALA A 12 -8.46 -3.71 5.98
CA ALA A 12 -7.05 -3.43 5.96
C ALA A 12 -6.29 -4.18 7.08
N TYR A 13 -6.81 -4.17 8.31
CA TYR A 13 -6.26 -4.93 9.43
C TYR A 13 -6.26 -6.43 9.13
N TYR A 14 -7.37 -6.94 8.59
CA TYR A 14 -7.48 -8.35 8.21
C TYR A 14 -6.53 -8.72 7.06
N CYS A 15 -6.23 -7.82 6.13
CA CYS A 15 -5.15 -8.04 5.16
C CYS A 15 -3.81 -8.28 5.88
N GLY A 16 -3.47 -7.46 6.87
CA GLY A 16 -2.25 -7.63 7.66
C GLY A 16 -2.21 -8.96 8.43
N ILE A 17 -3.32 -9.36 9.06
CA ILE A 17 -3.44 -10.66 9.75
C ILE A 17 -3.29 -11.82 8.75
N GLY A 18 -3.93 -11.74 7.58
CA GLY A 18 -3.78 -12.75 6.54
C GLY A 18 -2.32 -12.91 6.09
N GLU A 19 -1.65 -11.80 5.81
CA GLU A 19 -0.23 -11.78 5.41
C GLU A 19 0.73 -12.24 6.51
N GLU A 20 0.35 -12.11 7.77
CA GLU A 20 1.16 -12.58 8.91
C GLU A 20 1.03 -14.08 9.13
N PHE A 21 -0.19 -14.62 9.09
CA PHE A 21 -0.46 -15.97 9.59
C PHE A 21 -0.71 -17.02 8.50
N ALA A 22 -1.03 -16.61 7.26
CA ALA A 22 -1.17 -17.56 6.17
C ALA A 22 0.17 -18.25 5.83
N SER A 23 0.11 -19.48 5.32
CA SER A 23 1.30 -20.28 4.97
C SER A 23 2.21 -19.59 3.96
N ASP A 24 1.63 -18.85 3.02
CA ASP A 24 2.26 -18.10 1.94
C ASP A 24 2.24 -16.58 2.17
N GLY A 25 1.93 -16.14 3.40
CA GLY A 25 1.88 -14.73 3.78
C GLY A 25 3.25 -14.06 3.76
N SER A 26 3.30 -12.86 3.24
CA SER A 26 4.52 -12.10 2.97
C SER A 26 5.08 -11.37 4.21
N CYS A 27 4.28 -11.21 5.29
CA CYS A 27 4.72 -10.57 6.54
C CYS A 27 5.44 -11.51 7.50
N ARG A 28 5.30 -12.84 7.38
CA ARG A 28 5.70 -13.83 8.39
C ARG A 28 7.13 -13.71 8.89
N THR A 29 8.07 -13.45 8.01
CA THR A 29 9.51 -13.39 8.32
C THR A 29 10.00 -11.98 8.61
N ALA A 30 9.20 -10.96 8.34
CA ALA A 30 9.55 -9.57 8.60
C ALA A 30 9.22 -9.19 10.04
N ARG A 31 10.08 -8.41 10.69
CA ARG A 31 9.78 -7.78 11.98
C ARG A 31 8.95 -6.52 11.79
N ASN A 32 9.27 -5.75 10.76
CA ASN A 32 8.59 -4.52 10.41
C ASN A 32 8.19 -4.55 8.93
N SER A 33 6.90 -4.43 8.64
CA SER A 33 6.41 -4.41 7.26
C SER A 33 5.24 -3.45 7.08
N TYR A 34 5.14 -2.91 5.89
CA TYR A 34 3.98 -2.18 5.42
C TYR A 34 3.32 -2.96 4.30
N TYR A 35 2.01 -3.09 4.37
CA TYR A 35 1.18 -3.70 3.34
C TYR A 35 0.28 -2.64 2.71
N LEU A 36 0.24 -2.63 1.37
CA LEU A 36 -0.68 -1.85 0.55
C LEU A 36 -1.51 -2.79 -0.32
N GLY A 37 -2.79 -2.91 -0.05
CA GLY A 37 -3.74 -3.61 -0.90
C GLY A 37 -4.47 -2.64 -1.81
N GLY A 38 -4.34 -2.81 -3.13
CA GLY A 38 -5.04 -2.00 -4.14
C GLY A 38 -6.14 -2.79 -4.82
N GLY A 39 -7.30 -2.89 -4.18
CA GLY A 39 -8.50 -3.53 -4.72
C GLY A 39 -9.47 -2.51 -5.33
N THR A 40 -10.74 -2.49 -4.88
CA THR A 40 -11.70 -1.43 -5.20
C THR A 40 -11.25 -0.09 -4.61
N GLY A 41 -10.73 -0.12 -3.37
CA GLY A 41 -10.07 0.98 -2.70
C GLY A 41 -8.64 0.61 -2.30
N ALA A 42 -8.01 1.43 -1.46
CA ALA A 42 -6.69 1.18 -0.89
C ALA A 42 -6.81 0.72 0.58
N ALA A 43 -6.14 -0.37 0.91
CA ALA A 43 -6.06 -0.93 2.25
C ALA A 43 -4.61 -0.87 2.76
N ASP A 44 -4.40 -0.26 3.92
CA ASP A 44 -3.10 -0.17 4.57
C ASP A 44 -3.04 -1.11 5.78
N ALA A 45 -1.95 -1.85 5.97
CA ALA A 45 -1.67 -2.53 7.22
C ALA A 45 -0.20 -2.35 7.63
N LEU A 46 0.04 -2.37 8.94
CA LEU A 46 1.37 -2.24 9.53
C LEU A 46 1.68 -3.44 10.41
N LYS A 47 2.89 -3.96 10.29
CA LYS A 47 3.50 -4.83 11.29
C LYS A 47 4.73 -4.13 11.82
N LEU A 48 4.80 -3.91 13.12
CA LEU A 48 5.91 -3.25 13.79
C LEU A 48 6.31 -4.08 15.02
N ASP A 49 7.61 -4.26 15.22
CA ASP A 49 8.17 -5.09 16.29
C ASP A 49 7.55 -6.50 16.36
N GLY A 50 7.27 -7.08 15.19
CA GLY A 50 6.71 -8.43 15.06
C GLY A 50 5.21 -8.53 15.31
N LYS A 51 4.49 -7.41 15.46
CA LYS A 51 3.04 -7.39 15.72
C LYS A 51 2.30 -6.62 14.64
N VAL A 52 1.18 -7.15 14.17
CA VAL A 52 0.24 -6.40 13.31
C VAL A 52 -0.47 -5.37 14.18
N ILE A 53 -0.34 -4.10 13.80
CA ILE A 53 -0.85 -2.97 14.57
C ILE A 53 -2.18 -2.50 13.98
N PRO A 54 -3.27 -2.42 14.77
CA PRO A 54 -4.50 -1.77 14.33
C PRO A 54 -4.23 -0.30 13.97
N LEU A 55 -4.58 0.13 12.76
CA LEU A 55 -4.27 1.49 12.31
C LEU A 55 -4.95 2.59 13.15
N ASP A 56 -6.01 2.26 13.87
CA ASP A 56 -6.63 3.21 14.80
C ASP A 56 -5.73 3.59 15.98
N GLU A 57 -4.76 2.73 16.33
CA GLU A 57 -3.74 3.02 17.34
C GLU A 57 -2.62 3.93 16.80
N THR A 58 -2.46 4.02 15.49
CA THR A 58 -1.39 4.78 14.84
C THR A 58 -1.89 6.09 14.20
N LYS A 59 -3.20 6.35 14.18
CA LYS A 59 -3.81 7.50 13.48
C LYS A 59 -3.27 8.87 13.91
N GLY A 60 -2.65 8.97 15.08
CA GLY A 60 -2.01 10.20 15.57
C GLY A 60 -0.73 10.57 14.82
N TRP A 61 -0.06 9.62 14.17
CA TRP A 61 1.19 9.83 13.44
C TRP A 61 1.21 9.18 12.05
N PHE A 62 0.34 8.19 11.78
CA PHE A 62 0.23 7.51 10.49
C PHE A 62 -1.09 7.86 9.80
N VAL A 63 -1.04 8.22 8.52
CA VAL A 63 -2.20 8.61 7.71
C VAL A 63 -2.55 7.47 6.77
N LYS A 64 -3.80 7.03 6.75
CA LYS A 64 -4.25 6.00 5.79
C LYS A 64 -4.14 6.51 4.36
N ALA A 65 -3.83 5.66 3.38
CA ALA A 65 -3.62 6.06 1.99
C ALA A 65 -4.84 6.81 1.41
N TRP A 66 -6.05 6.38 1.74
CA TRP A 66 -7.27 7.04 1.26
C TRP A 66 -7.53 8.43 1.90
N GLU A 67 -6.91 8.73 3.07
CA GLU A 67 -7.01 10.04 3.73
C GLU A 67 -6.02 11.06 3.13
N MET A 68 -4.98 10.60 2.45
CA MET A 68 -3.97 11.47 1.84
C MET A 68 -4.45 12.05 0.52
N LYS A 69 -4.23 13.35 0.35
CA LYS A 69 -4.62 14.11 -0.83
C LYS A 69 -3.41 14.54 -1.62
N CYS A 70 -3.38 14.15 -2.91
CA CYS A 70 -2.36 14.57 -3.85
C CYS A 70 -2.51 16.06 -4.24
N PRO A 71 -1.44 16.72 -4.72
CA PRO A 71 -1.53 18.08 -5.25
C PRO A 71 -2.59 18.27 -6.34
N ALA A 72 -2.87 17.22 -7.13
CA ALA A 72 -3.94 17.20 -8.14
C ALA A 72 -5.37 17.22 -7.54
N GLY A 73 -5.52 17.25 -6.21
CA GLY A 73 -6.83 17.39 -5.54
C GLY A 73 -7.53 16.07 -5.21
N PHE A 74 -7.01 14.93 -5.66
CA PHE A 74 -7.59 13.61 -5.43
C PHE A 74 -6.88 12.86 -4.28
N SER A 75 -7.59 11.89 -3.67
CA SER A 75 -6.97 10.93 -2.75
C SER A 75 -5.88 10.12 -3.47
N VAL A 76 -4.81 9.75 -2.73
CA VAL A 76 -3.79 8.80 -3.19
C VAL A 76 -4.42 7.47 -3.62
N GLU A 77 -5.50 7.04 -2.97
CA GLU A 77 -6.27 5.85 -3.35
C GLU A 77 -6.60 5.79 -4.83
N ARG A 78 -6.86 6.95 -5.48
CA ARG A 78 -7.14 7.03 -6.91
C ARG A 78 -6.02 6.46 -7.78
N TYR A 79 -4.79 6.51 -7.30
CA TYR A 79 -3.61 6.09 -8.06
C TYR A 79 -3.12 4.68 -7.70
N VAL A 80 -3.55 4.15 -6.56
CA VAL A 80 -3.07 2.88 -6.03
C VAL A 80 -4.20 1.84 -5.88
N SER A 81 -5.39 2.09 -6.44
CA SER A 81 -6.49 1.13 -6.47
C SER A 81 -6.95 0.84 -7.90
N SER A 82 -7.48 -0.36 -8.12
CA SER A 82 -7.95 -0.78 -9.45
C SER A 82 -9.03 0.14 -9.99
N LYS A 83 -10.04 0.49 -9.16
CA LYS A 83 -11.11 1.42 -9.53
C LYS A 83 -10.56 2.81 -9.83
N GLY A 84 -9.63 3.29 -9.02
CA GLY A 84 -9.03 4.61 -9.20
C GLY A 84 -8.21 4.71 -10.49
N ILE A 85 -7.42 3.69 -10.83
CA ILE A 85 -6.64 3.62 -12.07
C ILE A 85 -7.57 3.67 -13.29
N GLN A 86 -8.69 2.92 -13.27
CA GLN A 86 -9.69 3.01 -14.34
C GLN A 86 -10.30 4.41 -14.44
N ALA A 87 -10.59 5.05 -13.29
CA ALA A 87 -11.15 6.40 -13.29
C ALA A 87 -10.19 7.44 -13.88
N ILE A 88 -8.86 7.30 -13.64
CA ILE A 88 -7.86 8.19 -14.28
C ILE A 88 -7.89 8.03 -15.80
N TYR A 89 -7.89 6.78 -16.26
CA TYR A 89 -7.95 6.50 -17.68
C TYR A 89 -9.27 6.99 -18.30
N GLY A 90 -10.40 6.73 -17.63
CA GLY A 90 -11.73 7.17 -18.06
C GLY A 90 -11.83 8.68 -18.26
N ASP A 91 -11.30 9.47 -17.30
CA ASP A 91 -11.25 10.94 -17.40
C ASP A 91 -10.45 11.40 -18.65
N LEU A 92 -9.36 10.71 -18.97
CA LEU A 92 -8.50 11.06 -20.10
C LEU A 92 -9.11 10.71 -21.46
N VAL A 93 -10.00 9.71 -21.51
CA VAL A 93 -10.67 9.28 -22.75
C VAL A 93 -12.14 9.68 -22.84
N GLY A 94 -12.67 10.36 -21.79
CA GLY A 94 -14.06 10.81 -21.73
C GLY A 94 -15.06 9.67 -21.55
N GLN A 95 -14.67 8.59 -20.84
CA GLN A 95 -15.51 7.42 -20.57
C GLN A 95 -15.75 7.24 -19.06
N THR A 96 -16.95 6.82 -18.73
CA THR A 96 -17.33 6.44 -17.35
C THR A 96 -16.75 5.07 -16.98
N LEU A 97 -16.74 4.76 -15.68
CA LEU A 97 -16.34 3.43 -15.21
C LEU A 97 -17.24 2.32 -15.76
N ASP A 98 -18.54 2.56 -15.86
CA ASP A 98 -19.49 1.58 -16.36
C ASP A 98 -19.25 1.28 -17.84
N GLU A 99 -18.97 2.30 -18.67
CA GLU A 99 -18.61 2.13 -20.07
C GLU A 99 -17.30 1.33 -20.22
N LEU A 100 -16.28 1.63 -19.39
CA LEU A 100 -15.04 0.86 -19.39
C LEU A 100 -15.26 -0.62 -18.97
N HIS A 101 -16.14 -0.86 -17.99
CA HIS A 101 -16.49 -2.22 -17.55
C HIS A 101 -17.22 -2.98 -18.66
N GLN A 102 -18.18 -2.34 -19.37
CA GLN A 102 -18.92 -2.97 -20.47
C GLN A 102 -18.01 -3.46 -21.58
N VAL A 103 -16.91 -2.76 -21.84
CA VAL A 103 -15.92 -3.11 -22.87
C VAL A 103 -14.70 -3.85 -22.31
N GLY A 104 -14.74 -4.25 -21.04
CA GLY A 104 -13.69 -5.06 -20.40
C GLY A 104 -12.36 -4.35 -20.22
N ILE A 105 -12.36 -3.01 -20.06
CA ILE A 105 -11.12 -2.23 -19.86
C ILE A 105 -10.84 -2.10 -18.36
N PHE A 106 -9.90 -2.88 -17.87
CA PHE A 106 -9.38 -2.89 -16.50
C PHE A 106 -7.88 -2.48 -16.49
N PRO A 107 -7.24 -2.26 -15.33
CA PRO A 107 -5.85 -1.82 -15.27
C PRO A 107 -4.86 -2.64 -16.13
N PRO A 108 -4.94 -3.98 -16.24
CA PRO A 108 -4.08 -4.74 -17.14
C PRO A 108 -4.28 -4.36 -18.62
N GLN A 109 -5.52 -4.12 -19.06
CA GLN A 109 -5.81 -3.69 -20.45
C GLN A 109 -5.31 -2.27 -20.70
N ILE A 110 -5.43 -1.36 -19.70
CA ILE A 110 -4.87 0.01 -19.79
C ILE A 110 -3.35 -0.08 -19.93
N ARG A 111 -2.69 -0.90 -19.09
CA ARG A 111 -1.24 -1.15 -19.23
C ARG A 111 -0.89 -1.71 -20.62
N GLY A 112 -1.64 -2.69 -21.13
CA GLY A 112 -1.44 -3.23 -22.47
C GLY A 112 -1.55 -2.17 -23.57
N ARG A 113 -2.46 -1.19 -23.44
CA ARG A 113 -2.58 -0.03 -24.34
C ARG A 113 -1.39 0.92 -24.21
N ALA A 114 -0.91 1.16 -22.98
CA ALA A 114 0.30 1.95 -22.74
C ALA A 114 1.53 1.34 -23.42
N LEU A 115 1.70 0.02 -23.35
CA LEU A 115 2.78 -0.70 -24.04
C LEU A 115 2.71 -0.56 -25.57
N ARG A 116 1.53 -0.33 -26.14
CA ARG A 116 1.33 -0.03 -27.56
C ARG A 116 1.46 1.46 -27.91
N GLY A 117 1.79 2.31 -26.93
CA GLY A 117 2.01 3.73 -27.14
C GLY A 117 0.75 4.61 -27.11
N GLU A 118 -0.39 4.08 -26.62
CA GLU A 118 -1.61 4.89 -26.46
C GLU A 118 -1.39 5.96 -25.37
N ARG A 119 -1.47 7.23 -25.77
CA ARG A 119 -1.10 8.37 -24.92
C ARG A 119 -1.89 8.45 -23.60
N PRO A 120 -3.24 8.33 -23.55
CA PRO A 120 -3.98 8.34 -22.29
C PRO A 120 -3.58 7.19 -21.34
N ALA A 121 -3.31 6.02 -21.89
CA ALA A 121 -2.88 4.87 -21.12
C ALA A 121 -1.46 5.05 -20.57
N LEU A 122 -0.53 5.57 -21.35
CA LEU A 122 0.82 5.94 -20.90
C LEU A 122 0.78 6.95 -19.76
N GLU A 123 -0.01 8.02 -19.90
CA GLU A 123 -0.19 9.03 -18.86
C GLU A 123 -0.78 8.44 -17.58
N THR A 124 -1.75 7.52 -17.71
CA THR A 124 -2.32 6.79 -16.58
C THR A 124 -1.26 6.00 -15.85
N MET A 125 -0.46 5.17 -16.55
CA MET A 125 0.57 4.35 -15.95
C MET A 125 1.69 5.18 -15.31
N GLN A 126 2.07 6.30 -15.91
CA GLN A 126 3.04 7.24 -15.34
C GLN A 126 2.54 7.85 -14.02
N LYS A 127 1.27 8.27 -13.96
CA LYS A 127 0.66 8.77 -12.71
C LYS A 127 0.62 7.68 -11.63
N VAL A 128 0.27 6.44 -11.99
CA VAL A 128 0.29 5.30 -11.06
C VAL A 128 1.70 5.06 -10.54
N ALA A 129 2.71 4.99 -11.40
CA ALA A 129 4.10 4.81 -11.02
C ALA A 129 4.58 5.91 -10.05
N HIS A 130 4.30 7.17 -10.39
CA HIS A 130 4.66 8.33 -9.59
C HIS A 130 4.05 8.28 -8.17
N TYR A 131 2.73 8.19 -8.08
CA TYR A 131 2.08 8.25 -6.76
C TYR A 131 2.28 6.98 -5.92
N LEU A 132 2.51 5.83 -6.54
CA LEU A 132 2.91 4.62 -5.83
C LEU A 132 4.31 4.79 -5.23
N ALA A 133 5.27 5.30 -5.98
CA ALA A 133 6.62 5.59 -5.49
C ALA A 133 6.59 6.62 -4.35
N LEU A 134 5.84 7.70 -4.53
CA LEU A 134 5.71 8.76 -3.54
C LEU A 134 5.02 8.27 -2.26
N LEU A 135 3.99 7.40 -2.38
CA LEU A 135 3.33 6.78 -1.23
C LEU A 135 4.30 5.89 -0.46
N LEU A 136 5.03 4.99 -1.12
CA LEU A 136 5.97 4.12 -0.43
C LEU A 136 7.12 4.91 0.23
N TYR A 137 7.60 5.97 -0.43
CA TYR A 137 8.57 6.88 0.16
C TYR A 137 8.02 7.61 1.39
N GLU A 138 6.77 8.07 1.33
CA GLU A 138 6.08 8.66 2.48
C GLU A 138 6.02 7.67 3.65
N ARG A 139 5.66 6.40 3.40
CA ARG A 139 5.63 5.35 4.42
C ARG A 139 6.98 5.16 5.10
N ILE A 140 8.05 5.06 4.30
CA ILE A 140 9.43 4.93 4.78
C ILE A 140 9.79 6.15 5.65
N THR A 141 9.53 7.34 5.18
CA THR A 141 9.95 8.57 5.89
C THR A 141 9.08 8.85 7.12
N SER A 142 7.78 8.60 7.06
CA SER A 142 6.88 8.74 8.21
C SER A 142 7.26 7.79 9.35
N LEU A 143 7.60 6.53 9.07
CA LEU A 143 8.09 5.61 10.08
C LEU A 143 9.44 6.04 10.64
N TYR A 144 10.36 6.50 9.79
CA TYR A 144 11.74 6.81 10.19
C TYR A 144 11.89 8.17 10.87
N SER A 145 11.23 9.21 10.34
CA SER A 145 11.44 10.62 10.72
C SER A 145 10.16 11.39 11.01
N GLY A 146 9.00 10.71 11.05
CA GLY A 146 7.70 11.34 11.20
C GLY A 146 7.15 11.93 9.89
N TRP A 147 5.98 12.55 9.98
CA TRP A 147 5.25 13.10 8.83
C TRP A 147 6.01 14.21 8.11
N GLN A 148 6.21 14.07 6.81
CA GLN A 148 7.00 15.01 5.99
C GLN A 148 6.14 15.97 5.15
N GLY A 149 4.82 15.88 5.22
CA GLY A 149 3.93 16.78 4.48
C GLY A 149 3.94 16.59 2.95
N LEU A 150 4.32 15.40 2.45
CA LEU A 150 4.33 15.10 1.00
C LEU A 150 2.93 15.10 0.37
N PHE A 151 1.92 14.88 1.19
CA PHE A 151 0.51 14.90 0.83
C PHE A 151 -0.26 15.85 1.74
N GLY A 152 -1.35 16.43 1.24
CA GLY A 152 -2.38 17.05 2.04
C GLY A 152 -3.36 16.01 2.60
N PHE A 153 -4.52 16.46 3.07
CA PHE A 153 -5.58 15.60 3.59
C PHE A 153 -6.86 15.75 2.79
N VAL A 154 -7.56 14.63 2.59
CA VAL A 154 -8.91 14.62 1.97
C VAL A 154 -9.89 15.38 2.87
N ASN A 155 -9.85 15.11 4.18
CA ASN A 155 -10.55 15.92 5.17
C ASN A 155 -9.67 17.12 5.57
N PRO A 156 -10.00 18.36 5.20
CA PRO A 156 -9.18 19.53 5.51
C PRO A 156 -9.07 19.81 7.01
N ASN A 157 -10.00 19.28 7.82
CA ASN A 157 -10.00 19.45 9.28
C ASN A 157 -9.22 18.34 10.01
N ARG A 158 -8.58 17.42 9.29
CA ARG A 158 -7.75 16.38 9.91
C ARG A 158 -6.54 17.04 10.61
N PRO A 159 -6.30 16.72 11.89
CA PRO A 159 -5.09 17.20 12.57
C PRO A 159 -3.82 16.72 11.83
N VAL A 160 -2.82 17.59 11.79
CA VAL A 160 -1.50 17.23 11.27
C VAL A 160 -0.93 16.10 12.15
N PRO A 161 -0.40 15.03 11.54
CA PRO A 161 0.20 13.93 12.30
C PRO A 161 1.36 14.40 13.17
N SER A 162 1.53 13.76 14.32
CA SER A 162 2.69 13.97 15.18
C SER A 162 3.98 13.66 14.41
N LEU A 163 5.00 14.50 14.58
CA LEU A 163 6.34 14.24 14.07
C LEU A 163 7.07 13.17 14.89
N GLU A 164 6.65 12.96 16.15
CA GLU A 164 7.26 11.99 17.05
C GLU A 164 6.29 10.85 17.35
N HIS A 165 6.80 9.63 17.36
CA HIS A 165 6.08 8.41 17.73
C HIS A 165 7.05 7.33 18.24
N ASN A 166 6.52 6.29 18.86
CA ASN A 166 7.32 5.23 19.50
C ASN A 166 8.20 4.39 18.55
N TYR A 167 7.97 4.48 17.23
CA TYR A 167 8.69 3.72 16.22
C TYR A 167 9.65 4.59 15.39
N MET A 168 10.08 5.76 15.93
CA MET A 168 11.09 6.57 15.26
C MET A 168 12.37 5.78 15.00
N ARG A 169 13.00 6.02 13.85
CA ARG A 169 14.22 5.34 13.39
C ARG A 169 14.06 3.85 13.06
N VAL A 170 12.83 3.32 13.09
CA VAL A 170 12.55 1.97 12.61
C VAL A 170 12.54 1.97 11.07
N LEU A 171 13.03 0.87 10.48
CA LEU A 171 13.01 0.64 9.04
C LEU A 171 12.08 -0.53 8.72
N PHE A 172 11.41 -0.46 7.57
CA PHE A 172 10.68 -1.62 7.06
C PHE A 172 11.66 -2.65 6.49
N ASP A 173 11.52 -3.90 6.93
CA ASP A 173 12.19 -5.04 6.29
C ASP A 173 11.60 -5.32 4.92
N THR A 174 10.27 -5.09 4.79
CA THR A 174 9.53 -5.42 3.57
C THR A 174 8.37 -4.45 3.35
N LEU A 175 8.21 -4.02 2.11
CA LEU A 175 7.05 -3.31 1.59
C LEU A 175 6.25 -4.28 0.73
N ILE A 176 4.99 -4.54 1.08
CA ILE A 176 4.17 -5.56 0.46
C ILE A 176 3.06 -4.89 -0.34
N ILE A 177 2.90 -5.27 -1.60
CA ILE A 177 1.83 -4.78 -2.45
C ILE A 177 0.96 -5.97 -2.84
N GLY A 178 -0.34 -5.87 -2.56
CA GLY A 178 -1.27 -6.98 -2.72
C GLY A 178 -2.52 -6.62 -3.51
N GLN A 179 -3.41 -7.57 -3.59
CA GLN A 179 -4.68 -7.51 -4.30
C GLN A 179 -4.47 -7.21 -5.81
N ARG A 180 -5.42 -6.54 -6.46
CA ARG A 180 -5.36 -6.24 -7.91
C ARG A 180 -4.19 -5.35 -8.32
N LEU A 181 -3.74 -4.46 -7.43
CA LEU A 181 -2.54 -3.66 -7.67
C LEU A 181 -1.29 -4.54 -7.68
N GLY A 182 -1.22 -5.51 -6.76
CA GLY A 182 -0.16 -6.51 -6.77
C GLY A 182 -0.13 -7.33 -8.05
N ASP A 183 -1.29 -7.81 -8.51
CA ASP A 183 -1.39 -8.54 -9.79
C ASP A 183 -0.91 -7.67 -10.97
N LEU A 184 -1.33 -6.40 -11.03
CA LEU A 184 -0.90 -5.46 -12.06
C LEU A 184 0.62 -5.26 -12.06
N LEU A 185 1.23 -5.10 -10.89
CA LEU A 185 2.68 -4.93 -10.78
C LEU A 185 3.46 -6.21 -11.12
N ARG A 186 2.94 -7.38 -10.75
CA ARG A 186 3.54 -8.67 -11.13
C ARG A 186 3.57 -8.84 -12.65
N GLU A 187 2.48 -8.50 -13.34
CA GLU A 187 2.44 -8.50 -14.80
C GLU A 187 3.33 -7.42 -15.43
N ALA A 188 3.56 -6.32 -14.71
CA ALA A 188 4.36 -5.19 -15.17
C ALA A 188 5.86 -5.38 -14.94
N GLU A 189 6.29 -6.40 -14.21
CA GLU A 189 7.70 -6.59 -13.83
C GLU A 189 8.62 -6.49 -15.05
N GLY A 190 9.59 -5.58 -14.97
CA GLY A 190 10.55 -5.31 -16.05
C GLY A 190 10.02 -4.43 -17.20
N ASP A 191 8.75 -4.03 -17.23
CA ASP A 191 8.24 -3.17 -18.30
C ASP A 191 8.71 -1.70 -18.19
N THR A 192 8.53 -0.96 -19.25
CA THR A 192 8.96 0.43 -19.39
C THR A 192 7.86 1.44 -19.08
N VAL A 193 6.61 1.01 -18.91
CA VAL A 193 5.46 1.92 -18.78
C VAL A 193 4.98 2.09 -17.35
N LEU A 194 5.18 1.08 -16.48
CA LEU A 194 4.78 1.11 -15.07
C LEU A 194 5.93 0.73 -14.14
N TRP A 195 6.52 -0.48 -14.29
CA TRP A 195 7.51 -1.00 -13.36
C TRP A 195 8.78 -0.17 -13.32
N SER A 196 9.43 0.04 -14.48
CA SER A 196 10.70 0.78 -14.54
C SER A 196 10.57 2.24 -14.07
N PRO A 197 9.51 3.00 -14.45
CA PRO A 197 9.26 4.32 -13.89
C PRO A 197 9.07 4.30 -12.37
N PHE A 198 8.27 3.38 -11.83
CA PHE A 198 8.05 3.24 -10.40
C PHE A 198 9.35 2.97 -9.63
N VAL A 199 10.12 1.95 -10.05
CA VAL A 199 11.39 1.57 -9.41
C VAL A 199 12.40 2.70 -9.45
N ARG A 200 12.55 3.35 -10.61
CA ARG A 200 13.46 4.49 -10.78
C ARG A 200 13.09 5.64 -9.84
N GLU A 201 11.83 6.01 -9.80
CA GLU A 201 11.37 7.14 -9.01
C GLU A 201 11.50 6.87 -7.50
N LEU A 202 11.11 5.68 -7.02
CA LEU A 202 11.29 5.31 -5.62
C LEU A 202 12.77 5.30 -5.23
N ASN A 203 13.64 4.78 -6.10
CA ASN A 203 15.10 4.83 -5.90
C ASN A 203 15.60 6.27 -5.77
N GLU A 204 15.18 7.16 -6.66
CA GLU A 204 15.58 8.57 -6.63
C GLU A 204 15.11 9.28 -5.36
N LEU A 205 13.86 9.07 -4.96
CA LEU A 205 13.29 9.65 -3.74
C LEU A 205 14.09 9.22 -2.51
N ILE A 206 14.43 7.94 -2.38
CA ILE A 206 15.20 7.41 -1.25
C ILE A 206 16.63 7.95 -1.29
N CYS A 207 17.33 7.82 -2.41
CA CYS A 207 18.73 8.24 -2.52
C CYS A 207 18.93 9.74 -2.29
N LYS A 208 17.98 10.58 -2.75
CA LYS A 208 18.02 12.04 -2.61
C LYS A 208 17.37 12.54 -1.31
N SER A 209 16.83 11.65 -0.48
CA SER A 209 16.14 12.03 0.75
C SER A 209 17.05 12.86 1.68
N SER A 210 16.52 13.97 2.20
CA SER A 210 17.18 14.79 3.22
C SER A 210 16.88 14.32 4.65
N VAL A 211 15.87 13.44 4.82
CA VAL A 211 15.40 12.99 6.13
C VAL A 211 15.86 11.57 6.49
N LEU A 212 16.32 10.80 5.51
CA LEU A 212 16.96 9.50 5.72
C LEU A 212 18.47 9.69 5.85
N ASP A 213 19.08 9.10 6.88
CA ASP A 213 20.54 9.06 6.99
C ASP A 213 21.17 8.05 6.02
N GLN A 214 22.50 8.02 5.96
CA GLN A 214 23.21 7.16 5.02
C GLN A 214 22.95 5.67 5.27
N SER A 215 22.82 5.24 6.52
CA SER A 215 22.53 3.85 6.89
C SER A 215 21.15 3.41 6.40
N SER A 216 20.15 4.27 6.58
CA SER A 216 18.78 4.03 6.12
C SER A 216 18.68 4.00 4.59
N LYS A 217 19.41 4.89 3.91
CA LYS A 217 19.51 4.86 2.44
C LYS A 217 20.16 3.57 1.95
N GLU A 218 21.25 3.14 2.59
CA GLU A 218 21.94 1.88 2.24
C GLU A 218 21.06 0.66 2.52
N HIS A 219 20.18 0.71 3.54
CA HIS A 219 19.22 -0.36 3.81
C HIS A 219 18.24 -0.58 2.66
N TYR A 220 17.70 0.49 2.06
CA TYR A 220 16.75 0.39 0.95
C TYR A 220 17.41 0.39 -0.43
N CYS A 221 18.53 1.08 -0.56
CA CYS A 221 19.22 1.31 -1.82
C CYS A 221 20.73 1.01 -1.70
N PRO A 222 21.11 -0.25 -1.46
CA PRO A 222 22.53 -0.62 -1.37
C PRO A 222 23.27 -0.24 -2.65
N LYS A 223 24.40 0.45 -2.49
CA LYS A 223 25.21 0.98 -3.61
C LYS A 223 24.41 1.88 -4.56
N GLY A 224 23.42 2.61 -4.03
CA GLY A 224 22.57 3.55 -4.78
C GLY A 224 21.52 2.92 -5.68
N ARG A 225 21.22 1.64 -5.54
CA ARG A 225 20.20 0.92 -6.30
C ARG A 225 19.15 0.33 -5.37
N LEU A 226 17.88 0.55 -5.68
CA LEU A 226 16.75 0.02 -4.91
C LEU A 226 16.86 -1.51 -4.78
N ASP A 227 16.83 -2.00 -3.54
CA ASP A 227 16.77 -3.42 -3.22
C ASP A 227 15.35 -3.96 -3.46
N LEU A 228 15.13 -4.53 -4.62
CA LEU A 228 13.82 -5.08 -5.01
C LEU A 228 13.40 -6.27 -4.15
N THR A 229 14.29 -6.90 -3.40
CA THR A 229 13.92 -7.99 -2.47
C THR A 229 13.10 -7.48 -1.29
N ARG A 230 13.13 -6.17 -1.02
CA ARG A 230 12.31 -5.51 -0.01
C ARG A 230 10.92 -5.14 -0.51
N ILE A 231 10.67 -5.20 -1.81
CA ILE A 231 9.35 -5.00 -2.40
C ILE A 231 8.79 -6.37 -2.76
N ARG A 232 7.76 -6.80 -2.04
CA ARG A 232 7.12 -8.10 -2.27
C ARG A 232 5.73 -7.91 -2.86
N ILE A 233 5.43 -8.69 -3.88
CA ILE A 233 4.08 -8.77 -4.44
C ILE A 233 3.38 -9.95 -3.78
N SER A 234 2.34 -9.67 -2.98
CA SER A 234 1.56 -10.71 -2.30
C SER A 234 0.82 -11.60 -3.29
N ASN A 235 0.79 -12.91 -2.99
CA ASN A 235 -0.02 -13.90 -3.70
C ASN A 235 -1.40 -14.09 -3.07
N LEU A 236 -1.65 -13.53 -1.87
CA LEU A 236 -2.90 -13.69 -1.14
C LEU A 236 -3.97 -12.75 -1.69
N ARG A 237 -4.85 -13.30 -2.57
CA ARG A 237 -5.99 -12.54 -3.11
C ARG A 237 -7.09 -12.35 -2.06
N GLU A 238 -7.27 -13.32 -1.19
CA GLU A 238 -8.34 -13.37 -0.19
C GLU A 238 -7.83 -13.03 1.23
N ALA A 239 -6.72 -12.26 1.31
CA ALA A 239 -6.10 -11.88 2.57
C ALA A 239 -7.10 -11.34 3.61
N PRO A 240 -8.09 -10.47 3.29
CA PRO A 240 -9.06 -9.98 4.27
C PRO A 240 -9.93 -11.09 4.85
N ALA A 241 -10.47 -11.99 4.01
CA ALA A 241 -11.34 -13.08 4.45
C ALA A 241 -10.57 -14.09 5.31
N LEU A 242 -9.35 -14.44 4.88
CA LEU A 242 -8.47 -15.33 5.63
C LEU A 242 -8.07 -14.71 6.97
N GLY A 243 -7.69 -13.42 6.97
CA GLY A 243 -7.34 -12.70 8.17
C GLY A 243 -8.49 -12.59 9.18
N ALA A 244 -9.71 -12.36 8.71
CA ALA A 244 -10.90 -12.33 9.58
C ALA A 244 -11.13 -13.70 10.26
N GLY A 245 -10.96 -14.80 9.52
CA GLY A 245 -11.07 -16.16 10.07
C GLY A 245 -9.99 -16.46 11.10
N ILE A 246 -8.75 -16.07 10.83
CA ILE A 246 -7.60 -16.23 11.74
C ILE A 246 -7.80 -15.40 13.00
N ASP A 247 -8.16 -14.13 12.89
CA ASP A 247 -8.39 -13.25 14.03
C ASP A 247 -9.51 -13.77 14.95
N ALA A 248 -10.60 -14.25 14.38
CA ALA A 248 -11.67 -14.90 15.13
C ALA A 248 -11.18 -16.14 15.89
N TYR A 249 -10.33 -16.97 15.26
CA TYR A 249 -9.74 -18.16 15.92
C TYR A 249 -8.79 -17.78 17.04
N LEU A 250 -7.90 -16.81 16.84
CA LEU A 250 -6.96 -16.34 17.85
C LEU A 250 -7.70 -15.77 19.08
N THR A 251 -8.72 -14.93 18.84
CA THR A 251 -9.57 -14.37 19.90
C THR A 251 -10.29 -15.46 20.71
N TRP A 252 -10.81 -16.48 20.02
CA TRP A 252 -11.45 -17.61 20.69
C TRP A 252 -10.47 -18.41 21.56
N LYS A 253 -9.28 -18.68 21.05
CA LYS A 253 -8.22 -19.41 21.76
C LYS A 253 -7.79 -18.68 23.03
N GLU A 254 -7.56 -17.38 22.99
CA GLU A 254 -7.21 -16.56 24.15
C GLU A 254 -8.29 -16.63 25.25
N LYS A 255 -9.57 -16.46 24.87
CA LYS A 255 -10.69 -16.54 25.81
C LYS A 255 -10.84 -17.91 26.46
N THR A 256 -10.47 -18.97 25.76
CA THR A 256 -10.56 -20.34 26.25
C THR A 256 -9.43 -20.65 27.27
N HIS A 257 -8.20 -20.15 27.00
CA HIS A 257 -7.05 -20.34 27.91
C HIS A 257 -7.10 -19.44 29.15
N ALA A 258 -7.77 -18.29 29.07
CA ALA A 258 -7.96 -17.40 30.23
C ALA A 258 -9.00 -17.96 31.26
N ARG A 259 -9.72 -19.04 30.93
CA ARG A 259 -10.71 -19.70 31.80
C ARG A 259 -10.22 -20.99 32.44
N THR A 260 -9.03 -21.42 32.07
CA THR A 260 -8.29 -22.56 32.73
C THR A 260 -7.21 -22.01 33.63
#